data_0da082c962f62af10c52ef32ff94cb89
#
_entry.id   0da082c962f62af10c52ef32ff94cb89
#
_cell.length_a   1.000
_cell.length_b   1.000
_cell.length_c   1.000
_cell.angle_alpha   90.00
_cell.angle_beta   90.00
_cell.angle_gamma   90.00
#
_symmetry.space_group_name_H-M   'P 1'
#
loop_
_entity.id
_entity.type
_entity.pdbx_description
1 polymer ?
#
loop_
_entity_poly.entity_id
_entity_poly.type
_entity_poly.pdbx_seq_one_letter_code
_entity_poly.pdbx_strand_id
1 'polypeptide(L)'
;MTRRHLPRLLAAGATVAAIVAALTMIAGTGFAGTTAAQANYAPVNTAAPAISGTPQVGQSLSASPGTWTSDTTPTYTYQWNRCDSAGNNCAAITGATAQTYTVAAADVDKTLRVTVTATNPSGSASASSAQTAAVTQPGPEGAIKLSNGQTSVPATSVALPQRLIIDGVKFSPNRVTSRAPITGQFHVADTRGYVVRDVLVKVTGLPYSWAQSRTEVRTGQDGWATVTITPTVNMPLGKRAALVMFVRARVEGQSLLAGSSSRRLVQVTIR
;
A
#
# COMPACT_ATOMS: atom_id res chain seq x y z
N MET A 1 -48.85 -17.69 1.97
CA MET A 1 -48.24 -19.03 2.09
C MET A 1 -47.28 -19.23 0.95
N THR A 2 -46.02 -18.97 1.14
CA THR A 2 -44.95 -19.22 0.14
C THR A 2 -43.72 -19.72 0.88
N ARG A 3 -43.47 -21.00 0.74
CA ARG A 3 -42.33 -21.73 1.33
C ARG A 3 -41.05 -21.33 0.59
N ARG A 4 -40.06 -20.79 1.30
CA ARG A 4 -38.71 -20.59 0.79
C ARG A 4 -37.90 -21.88 0.94
N HIS A 5 -37.43 -22.43 -0.18
CA HIS A 5 -36.47 -23.52 -0.23
C HIS A 5 -35.05 -22.96 0.03
N LEU A 6 -34.39 -23.49 1.06
CA LEU A 6 -32.95 -23.32 1.29
C LEU A 6 -32.20 -24.41 0.50
N PRO A 7 -31.12 -24.09 -0.21
CA PRO A 7 -30.25 -25.12 -0.78
C PRO A 7 -29.32 -25.72 0.32
N ARG A 8 -29.35 -27.03 0.40
CA ARG A 8 -28.40 -27.80 1.22
C ARG A 8 -27.02 -27.72 0.60
N LEU A 9 -26.01 -27.20 1.36
CA LEU A 9 -24.60 -27.37 1.06
C LEU A 9 -24.23 -28.85 1.29
N LEU A 10 -23.83 -29.52 0.22
CA LEU A 10 -23.13 -30.83 0.29
C LEU A 10 -21.66 -30.55 0.65
N ALA A 11 -21.27 -30.88 1.88
CA ALA A 11 -19.87 -30.98 2.28
C ALA A 11 -19.28 -32.26 1.68
N ALA A 12 -18.36 -32.11 0.74
CA ALA A 12 -17.55 -33.23 0.25
C ALA A 12 -16.46 -33.55 1.30
N GLY A 13 -16.74 -34.53 2.15
CA GLY A 13 -15.75 -35.11 3.05
C GLY A 13 -14.79 -36.01 2.27
N ALA A 14 -13.52 -35.62 2.22
CA ALA A 14 -12.47 -36.53 1.75
C ALA A 14 -12.23 -37.62 2.81
N THR A 15 -12.68 -38.80 2.56
CA THR A 15 -12.39 -39.98 3.37
C THR A 15 -10.97 -40.47 3.10
N VAL A 16 -10.08 -40.25 4.07
CA VAL A 16 -8.78 -40.93 4.11
C VAL A 16 -9.02 -42.36 4.51
N ALA A 17 -8.87 -43.30 3.59
CA ALA A 17 -8.95 -44.71 3.86
C ALA A 17 -7.70 -45.14 4.64
N ALA A 18 -7.85 -45.37 5.95
CA ALA A 18 -6.84 -46.03 6.77
C ALA A 18 -6.94 -47.56 6.52
N ILE A 19 -5.93 -48.12 5.87
CA ILE A 19 -5.79 -49.57 5.77
C ILE A 19 -5.22 -50.08 7.10
N VAL A 20 -6.08 -50.57 7.97
CA VAL A 20 -5.68 -51.35 9.16
C VAL A 20 -5.51 -52.79 8.74
N ALA A 21 -4.26 -53.23 8.61
CA ALA A 21 -3.97 -54.69 8.45
C ALA A 21 -4.07 -55.36 9.81
N ALA A 22 -5.10 -56.17 9.99
CA ALA A 22 -5.24 -57.06 11.15
C ALA A 22 -4.22 -58.19 11.05
N LEU A 23 -3.26 -58.25 11.98
CA LEU A 23 -2.27 -59.34 12.10
C LEU A 23 -2.81 -60.35 13.10
N THR A 24 -3.29 -61.51 12.63
CA THR A 24 -3.60 -62.68 13.47
C THR A 24 -2.30 -63.35 13.90
N MET A 25 -2.06 -63.46 15.23
CA MET A 25 -0.94 -64.21 15.78
C MET A 25 -1.17 -65.67 15.65
N ILE A 26 -0.32 -66.38 14.92
CA ILE A 26 -0.14 -67.86 15.02
C ILE A 26 1.14 -68.04 15.82
N ALA A 27 1.00 -68.67 17.02
CA ALA A 27 2.12 -69.06 17.83
C ALA A 27 2.73 -70.34 17.26
N GLY A 28 3.99 -70.31 16.85
CA GLY A 28 4.71 -71.47 16.37
C GLY A 28 6.14 -71.14 15.94
N THR A 29 7.12 -71.43 16.84
CA THR A 29 8.52 -71.85 16.58
C THR A 29 9.37 -70.92 15.65
N GLY A 30 10.31 -70.23 16.24
CA GLY A 30 11.61 -69.97 15.66
C GLY A 30 11.65 -69.00 14.43
N PHE A 31 11.23 -67.82 14.59
CA PHE A 31 11.56 -66.75 13.57
C PHE A 31 12.82 -66.07 14.00
N ALA A 32 13.92 -66.31 13.24
CA ALA A 32 15.00 -65.30 13.15
C ALA A 32 14.37 -63.95 12.84
N GLY A 33 14.69 -62.95 13.65
CA GLY A 33 14.11 -61.62 13.52
C GLY A 33 14.32 -61.07 12.11
N THR A 34 13.30 -61.15 11.29
CA THR A 34 13.21 -60.31 10.09
C THR A 34 12.97 -58.88 10.60
N THR A 35 14.05 -58.07 10.65
CA THR A 35 13.89 -56.61 10.71
C THR A 35 12.93 -56.27 9.59
N ALA A 36 11.71 -55.83 9.96
CA ALA A 36 10.77 -55.33 8.98
C ALA A 36 11.53 -54.24 8.20
N ALA A 37 11.73 -54.47 6.90
CA ALA A 37 12.32 -53.48 6.03
C ALA A 37 11.43 -52.25 6.14
N GLN A 38 11.95 -51.17 6.72
CA GLN A 38 11.24 -49.92 6.75
C GLN A 38 10.97 -49.54 5.29
N ALA A 39 9.69 -49.44 4.95
CA ALA A 39 9.32 -48.99 3.61
C ALA A 39 9.84 -47.57 3.41
N ASN A 40 10.90 -47.47 2.63
CA ASN A 40 11.43 -46.17 2.25
C ASN A 40 10.43 -45.46 1.35
N TYR A 41 9.98 -44.26 1.73
CA TYR A 41 9.03 -43.48 0.96
C TYR A 41 9.46 -42.00 0.86
N ALA A 42 9.10 -41.40 -0.26
CA ALA A 42 9.32 -39.99 -0.50
C ALA A 42 8.53 -39.13 0.50
N PRO A 43 8.98 -37.91 0.81
CA PRO A 43 8.26 -37.00 1.71
C PRO A 43 6.82 -36.75 1.24
N VAL A 44 5.86 -36.76 2.19
CA VAL A 44 4.45 -36.43 1.93
C VAL A 44 4.07 -35.18 2.72
N ASN A 45 3.55 -34.17 2.05
CA ASN A 45 3.12 -32.94 2.70
C ASN A 45 1.83 -33.17 3.49
N THR A 46 1.84 -32.84 4.77
CA THR A 46 0.68 -32.95 5.67
C THR A 46 0.13 -31.60 6.09
N ALA A 47 0.93 -30.54 6.00
CA ALA A 47 0.48 -29.16 6.12
C ALA A 47 1.26 -28.25 5.15
N ALA A 48 0.55 -27.44 4.40
CA ALA A 48 1.13 -26.59 3.38
C ALA A 48 2.19 -25.63 3.96
N PRO A 49 3.19 -25.21 3.17
CA PRO A 49 4.08 -24.09 3.49
C PRO A 49 3.30 -22.83 3.80
N ALA A 50 3.86 -21.94 4.63
CA ALA A 50 3.25 -20.67 4.95
C ALA A 50 4.25 -19.53 4.72
N ILE A 51 3.74 -18.35 4.34
CA ILE A 51 4.50 -17.11 4.19
C ILE A 51 4.17 -16.21 5.36
N SER A 52 5.18 -15.61 5.97
CA SER A 52 5.08 -14.58 7.01
C SER A 52 5.80 -13.30 6.59
N GLY A 53 5.39 -12.17 7.16
CA GLY A 53 5.91 -10.84 6.83
C GLY A 53 4.86 -9.98 6.14
N THR A 54 5.23 -8.73 5.83
CA THR A 54 4.36 -7.76 5.16
C THR A 54 4.68 -7.74 3.66
N PRO A 55 3.70 -7.99 2.77
CA PRO A 55 3.93 -7.95 1.32
C PRO A 55 3.99 -6.50 0.84
N GLN A 56 5.12 -5.84 1.09
CA GLN A 56 5.41 -4.48 0.70
C GLN A 56 6.81 -4.39 0.12
N VAL A 57 6.99 -3.63 -0.94
CA VAL A 57 8.31 -3.44 -1.59
C VAL A 57 9.38 -3.06 -0.57
N GLY A 58 10.52 -3.74 -0.63
CA GLY A 58 11.66 -3.58 0.28
C GLY A 58 11.55 -4.37 1.58
N GLN A 59 10.39 -4.94 1.93
CA GLN A 59 10.22 -5.80 3.09
C GLN A 59 10.65 -7.24 2.77
N SER A 60 11.09 -7.96 3.79
CA SER A 60 11.44 -9.38 3.67
C SER A 60 10.26 -10.26 4.07
N LEU A 61 9.94 -11.22 3.23
CA LEU A 61 9.03 -12.32 3.53
C LEU A 61 9.82 -13.56 3.90
N SER A 62 9.30 -14.38 4.81
CA SER A 62 9.89 -15.65 5.23
C SER A 62 8.92 -16.80 4.97
N ALA A 63 9.46 -17.90 4.45
CA ALA A 63 8.70 -19.13 4.19
C ALA A 63 8.94 -20.15 5.29
N SER A 64 7.88 -20.79 5.81
CA SER A 64 8.00 -22.03 6.54
C SER A 64 7.96 -23.21 5.56
N PRO A 65 8.67 -24.31 5.82
CA PRO A 65 8.63 -25.48 4.93
C PRO A 65 7.28 -26.20 4.94
N GLY A 66 6.38 -25.90 5.88
CA GLY A 66 5.21 -26.74 6.14
C GLY A 66 5.54 -27.96 6.99
N THR A 67 4.62 -28.92 7.06
CA THR A 67 4.82 -30.20 7.76
C THR A 67 4.85 -31.34 6.76
N TRP A 68 5.81 -32.25 6.97
CA TRP A 68 6.03 -33.35 6.07
C TRP A 68 6.20 -34.67 6.87
N THR A 69 5.59 -35.73 6.40
CA THR A 69 5.88 -37.08 6.87
C THR A 69 6.92 -37.70 5.96
N SER A 70 7.99 -38.24 6.55
CA SER A 70 9.11 -38.84 5.82
C SER A 70 9.76 -39.92 6.67
N ASP A 71 10.32 -40.95 6.04
CA ASP A 71 11.09 -42.01 6.70
C ASP A 71 12.46 -41.49 7.20
N THR A 72 13.01 -40.51 6.55
CA THR A 72 14.24 -39.83 6.94
C THR A 72 14.04 -38.29 6.91
N THR A 73 14.82 -37.54 7.65
CA THR A 73 14.73 -36.08 7.67
C THR A 73 14.94 -35.50 6.26
N PRO A 74 13.92 -34.87 5.66
CA PRO A 74 14.06 -34.29 4.32
C PRO A 74 14.85 -32.99 4.33
N THR A 75 15.52 -32.71 3.22
CA THR A 75 16.05 -31.39 2.89
C THR A 75 15.01 -30.56 2.15
N TYR A 76 15.06 -29.24 2.28
CA TYR A 76 14.08 -28.35 1.68
C TYR A 76 14.74 -27.39 0.71
N THR A 77 14.12 -27.20 -0.46
CA THR A 77 14.43 -26.12 -1.40
C THR A 77 13.20 -25.27 -1.60
N TYR A 78 13.39 -24.01 -1.94
CA TYR A 78 12.35 -23.01 -2.08
C TYR A 78 12.37 -22.44 -3.50
N GLN A 79 11.20 -22.06 -4.00
CA GLN A 79 11.04 -21.27 -5.21
C GLN A 79 9.89 -20.27 -4.99
N TRP A 80 10.22 -18.99 -4.98
CA TRP A 80 9.22 -17.95 -4.94
C TRP A 80 8.62 -17.71 -6.32
N ASN A 81 7.31 -17.49 -6.35
CA ASN A 81 6.53 -17.31 -7.56
C ASN A 81 5.73 -16.01 -7.45
N ARG A 82 5.67 -15.27 -8.55
CA ARG A 82 4.82 -14.11 -8.73
C ARG A 82 3.57 -14.54 -9.46
N CYS A 83 2.40 -14.22 -8.89
CA CYS A 83 1.09 -14.52 -9.44
C CYS A 83 0.35 -13.22 -9.80
N ASP A 84 -0.74 -13.31 -10.54
CA ASP A 84 -1.65 -12.16 -10.71
C ASP A 84 -2.33 -11.78 -9.39
N SER A 85 -3.12 -10.69 -9.39
CA SER A 85 -3.81 -10.20 -8.20
C SER A 85 -4.84 -11.18 -7.63
N ALA A 86 -5.33 -12.12 -8.42
CA ALA A 86 -6.24 -13.18 -8.02
C ALA A 86 -5.51 -14.45 -7.52
N GLY A 87 -4.17 -14.48 -7.59
CA GLY A 87 -3.34 -15.62 -7.19
C GLY A 87 -3.19 -16.72 -8.23
N ASN A 88 -3.55 -16.41 -9.48
CA ASN A 88 -3.40 -17.30 -10.64
C ASN A 88 -2.20 -16.88 -11.49
N ASN A 89 -1.96 -17.63 -12.58
CA ASN A 89 -0.91 -17.33 -13.57
C ASN A 89 0.46 -17.11 -12.93
N CYS A 90 0.83 -17.97 -12.00
CA CYS A 90 2.08 -17.87 -11.24
C CYS A 90 3.28 -18.24 -12.11
N ALA A 91 4.29 -17.35 -12.11
CA ALA A 91 5.58 -17.56 -12.75
C ALA A 91 6.70 -17.53 -11.70
N ALA A 92 7.68 -18.41 -11.87
CA ALA A 92 8.85 -18.45 -10.98
C ALA A 92 9.65 -17.13 -11.07
N ILE A 93 10.02 -16.60 -9.91
CA ILE A 93 10.91 -15.44 -9.82
C ILE A 93 12.35 -15.96 -9.94
N THR A 94 13.04 -15.58 -11.00
CA THR A 94 14.40 -16.03 -11.29
C THR A 94 15.34 -15.74 -10.12
N GLY A 95 16.05 -16.76 -9.62
CA GLY A 95 17.00 -16.66 -8.53
C GLY A 95 16.39 -16.54 -7.11
N ALA A 96 15.07 -16.48 -6.98
CA ALA A 96 14.40 -16.41 -5.67
C ALA A 96 14.21 -17.82 -5.07
N THR A 97 15.32 -18.43 -4.63
CA THR A 97 15.39 -19.81 -4.11
C THR A 97 15.75 -19.89 -2.62
N ALA A 98 15.93 -18.76 -1.95
CA ALA A 98 16.17 -18.75 -0.51
C ALA A 98 14.84 -18.89 0.28
N GLN A 99 14.95 -19.28 1.55
CA GLN A 99 13.83 -19.32 2.47
C GLN A 99 13.20 -17.95 2.68
N THR A 100 13.96 -16.86 2.51
CA THR A 100 13.48 -15.49 2.58
C THR A 100 13.50 -14.85 1.19
N TYR A 101 12.56 -13.92 0.97
CA TYR A 101 12.48 -13.14 -0.26
C TYR A 101 12.26 -11.66 0.05
N THR A 102 13.11 -10.79 -0.48
CA THR A 102 12.89 -9.35 -0.41
C THR A 102 11.98 -8.93 -1.55
N VAL A 103 10.84 -8.37 -1.20
CA VAL A 103 9.81 -7.95 -2.16
C VAL A 103 10.35 -6.87 -3.08
N ALA A 104 10.28 -7.10 -4.37
CA ALA A 104 10.79 -6.19 -5.41
C ALA A 104 9.70 -5.24 -5.93
N ALA A 105 10.11 -4.13 -6.56
CA ALA A 105 9.18 -3.21 -7.21
C ALA A 105 8.33 -3.86 -8.31
N ALA A 106 8.85 -4.89 -8.98
CA ALA A 106 8.13 -5.65 -10.00
C ALA A 106 6.97 -6.50 -9.44
N ASP A 107 6.89 -6.66 -8.11
CA ASP A 107 5.83 -7.43 -7.45
C ASP A 107 4.59 -6.59 -7.13
N VAL A 108 4.65 -5.26 -7.29
CA VAL A 108 3.53 -4.35 -6.98
C VAL A 108 2.26 -4.80 -7.71
N ASP A 109 1.13 -4.79 -6.98
CA ASP A 109 -0.20 -5.27 -7.43
C ASP A 109 -0.25 -6.77 -7.80
N LYS A 110 0.79 -7.52 -7.47
CA LYS A 110 0.87 -8.98 -7.61
C LYS A 110 0.74 -9.66 -6.26
N THR A 111 0.42 -10.94 -6.27
CA THR A 111 0.50 -11.80 -5.10
C THR A 111 1.71 -12.72 -5.21
N LEU A 112 2.22 -13.18 -4.07
CA LEU A 112 3.39 -14.05 -4.02
C LEU A 112 3.00 -15.40 -3.41
N ARG A 113 3.62 -16.46 -3.91
CA ARG A 113 3.57 -17.80 -3.36
C ARG A 113 4.98 -18.38 -3.27
N VAL A 114 5.18 -19.32 -2.36
CA VAL A 114 6.39 -20.16 -2.32
C VAL A 114 6.04 -21.59 -2.59
N THR A 115 6.79 -22.23 -3.45
CA THR A 115 6.79 -23.69 -3.64
C THR A 115 7.97 -24.25 -2.86
N VAL A 116 7.71 -25.19 -1.97
CA VAL A 116 8.73 -25.90 -1.19
C VAL A 116 8.80 -27.34 -1.71
N THR A 117 10.00 -27.77 -2.02
CA THR A 117 10.29 -29.16 -2.39
C THR A 117 11.06 -29.81 -1.25
N ALA A 118 10.48 -30.85 -0.69
CA ALA A 118 11.11 -31.74 0.30
C ALA A 118 11.73 -32.94 -0.42
N THR A 119 12.98 -33.26 -0.11
CA THR A 119 13.72 -34.36 -0.74
C THR A 119 14.38 -35.25 0.31
N ASN A 120 14.23 -36.56 0.17
CA ASN A 120 14.96 -37.56 0.90
C ASN A 120 15.59 -38.56 -0.10
N PRO A 121 16.34 -39.59 0.35
CA PRO A 121 16.91 -40.63 -0.55
C PRO A 121 15.88 -41.37 -1.38
N SER A 122 14.62 -41.44 -0.93
CA SER A 122 13.54 -42.18 -1.59
C SER A 122 12.79 -41.35 -2.63
N GLY A 123 13.06 -40.02 -2.71
CA GLY A 123 12.44 -39.17 -3.69
C GLY A 123 12.17 -37.76 -3.18
N SER A 124 11.39 -37.00 -3.96
CA SER A 124 11.00 -35.63 -3.64
C SER A 124 9.51 -35.41 -3.88
N ALA A 125 8.95 -34.48 -3.11
CA ALA A 125 7.60 -33.96 -3.32
C ALA A 125 7.56 -32.46 -3.06
N SER A 126 6.64 -31.77 -3.74
CA SER A 126 6.49 -30.30 -3.63
C SER A 126 5.12 -29.92 -3.11
N ALA A 127 5.06 -28.83 -2.36
CA ALA A 127 3.84 -28.18 -1.92
C ALA A 127 3.97 -26.65 -2.06
N SER A 128 2.85 -25.98 -2.33
CA SER A 128 2.81 -24.54 -2.46
C SER A 128 2.04 -23.90 -1.31
N SER A 129 2.47 -22.71 -0.89
CA SER A 129 1.78 -21.91 0.12
C SER A 129 0.45 -21.35 -0.42
N ALA A 130 -0.40 -20.85 0.48
CA ALA A 130 -1.39 -19.84 0.13
C ALA A 130 -0.69 -18.61 -0.47
N GLN A 131 -1.45 -17.81 -1.22
CA GLN A 131 -0.96 -16.53 -1.73
C GLN A 131 -0.87 -15.49 -0.62
N THR A 132 0.02 -14.50 -0.77
CA THR A 132 0.01 -13.29 0.06
C THR A 132 -1.18 -12.40 -0.29
N ALA A 133 -1.44 -11.36 0.51
CA ALA A 133 -2.14 -10.18 0.00
C ALA A 133 -1.37 -9.57 -1.18
N ALA A 134 -2.04 -8.74 -1.98
CA ALA A 134 -1.37 -8.01 -3.06
C ALA A 134 -0.23 -7.14 -2.50
N VAL A 135 0.91 -7.17 -3.18
CA VAL A 135 2.08 -6.38 -2.79
C VAL A 135 1.79 -4.90 -2.95
N THR A 136 2.11 -4.15 -1.91
CA THR A 136 1.94 -2.69 -1.89
C THR A 136 3.28 -1.96 -2.04
N GLN A 137 3.21 -0.76 -2.62
CA GLN A 137 4.33 0.17 -2.59
C GLN A 137 4.43 0.79 -1.19
N PRO A 138 5.62 1.00 -0.60
CA PRO A 138 5.73 1.84 0.58
C PRO A 138 5.20 3.23 0.26
N GLY A 139 4.44 3.80 1.19
CA GLY A 139 4.02 5.20 1.08
C GLY A 139 5.24 6.13 1.07
N PRO A 140 5.09 7.39 0.65
CA PRO A 140 6.15 8.39 0.76
C PRO A 140 6.65 8.49 2.20
N GLU A 141 7.96 8.72 2.34
CA GLU A 141 8.57 8.89 3.66
C GLU A 141 7.84 9.96 4.48
N GLY A 142 7.59 9.66 5.75
CA GLY A 142 6.84 10.55 6.64
C GLY A 142 5.33 10.64 6.35
N ALA A 143 4.77 9.78 5.50
CA ALA A 143 3.33 9.76 5.26
C ALA A 143 2.54 9.39 6.53
N ILE A 144 1.44 10.10 6.77
CA ILE A 144 0.49 9.82 7.86
C ILE A 144 -0.92 9.66 7.31
N LYS A 145 -1.72 8.77 7.92
CA LYS A 145 -3.15 8.67 7.63
C LYS A 145 -3.92 9.68 8.47
N LEU A 146 -4.77 10.45 7.82
CA LEU A 146 -5.69 11.37 8.47
C LEU A 146 -7.00 10.66 8.85
N SER A 147 -7.75 11.23 9.80
CA SER A 147 -9.04 10.69 10.25
C SER A 147 -10.10 10.61 9.14
N ASN A 148 -9.98 11.42 8.10
CA ASN A 148 -10.86 11.41 6.91
C ASN A 148 -10.45 10.35 5.85
N GLY A 149 -9.44 9.50 6.16
CA GLY A 149 -8.93 8.47 5.27
C GLY A 149 -7.88 8.94 4.25
N GLN A 150 -7.66 10.24 4.10
CA GLN A 150 -6.63 10.77 3.21
C GLN A 150 -5.22 10.46 3.75
N THR A 151 -4.23 10.49 2.87
CA THR A 151 -2.82 10.38 3.24
C THR A 151 -2.16 11.75 3.14
N SER A 152 -1.56 12.21 4.24
CA SER A 152 -0.79 13.45 4.30
C SER A 152 0.70 13.15 4.26
N VAL A 153 1.42 13.85 3.41
CA VAL A 153 2.86 13.71 3.23
C VAL A 153 3.58 15.03 3.52
N PRO A 154 4.81 15.01 4.02
CA PRO A 154 5.58 16.25 4.20
C PRO A 154 5.96 16.84 2.84
N ALA A 155 6.07 18.16 2.76
CA ALA A 155 6.50 18.87 1.55
C ALA A 155 7.84 18.36 1.00
N THR A 156 8.74 17.93 1.87
CA THR A 156 10.06 17.36 1.52
C THR A 156 9.99 16.07 0.70
N SER A 157 8.89 15.33 0.78
CA SER A 157 8.66 14.11 -0.01
C SER A 157 8.15 14.39 -1.43
N VAL A 158 7.90 15.65 -1.77
CA VAL A 158 7.42 16.06 -3.10
C VAL A 158 8.63 16.50 -3.94
N ALA A 159 9.16 15.58 -4.71
CA ALA A 159 10.26 15.80 -5.65
C ALA A 159 9.83 15.37 -7.05
N LEU A 160 10.49 15.90 -8.09
CA LEU A 160 10.20 15.53 -9.48
C LEU A 160 10.23 14.00 -9.67
N PRO A 161 9.30 13.45 -10.44
CA PRO A 161 8.33 14.11 -11.33
C PRO A 161 7.07 14.65 -10.64
N GLN A 162 6.89 14.44 -9.32
CA GLN A 162 5.74 14.93 -8.56
C GLN A 162 5.82 16.45 -8.40
N ARG A 163 4.64 17.10 -8.37
CA ARG A 163 4.51 18.55 -8.22
C ARG A 163 3.43 18.86 -7.21
N LEU A 164 3.56 20.01 -6.56
CA LEU A 164 2.50 20.60 -5.76
C LEU A 164 1.34 21.05 -6.64
N ILE A 165 0.12 20.92 -6.13
CA ILE A 165 -1.10 21.41 -6.78
C ILE A 165 -1.91 22.18 -5.72
N ILE A 166 -2.37 23.38 -6.07
CA ILE A 166 -3.36 24.11 -5.26
C ILE A 166 -4.74 23.70 -5.78
N ASP A 167 -5.37 22.71 -5.15
CA ASP A 167 -6.61 22.07 -5.60
C ASP A 167 -7.86 22.61 -4.90
N GLY A 168 -7.72 23.18 -3.69
CA GLY A 168 -8.82 23.78 -2.93
C GLY A 168 -8.61 25.26 -2.63
N VAL A 169 -9.67 26.08 -2.77
CA VAL A 169 -9.67 27.50 -2.41
C VAL A 169 -11.01 27.87 -1.78
N LYS A 170 -10.95 28.55 -0.63
CA LYS A 170 -12.11 29.10 0.07
C LYS A 170 -11.81 30.52 0.52
N PHE A 171 -12.80 31.42 0.49
CA PHE A 171 -12.69 32.78 1.00
C PHE A 171 -13.78 33.06 2.02
N SER A 172 -13.40 33.79 3.07
CA SER A 172 -14.33 34.35 4.07
C SER A 172 -13.99 35.81 4.31
N PRO A 173 -14.91 36.73 3.98
CA PRO A 173 -16.15 36.54 3.25
C PRO A 173 -15.93 36.09 1.79
N ASN A 174 -16.88 35.42 1.18
CA ASN A 174 -16.82 35.00 -0.22
C ASN A 174 -17.09 36.15 -1.21
N ARG A 175 -17.41 37.33 -0.70
CA ARG A 175 -17.60 38.58 -1.42
C ARG A 175 -17.00 39.73 -0.61
N VAL A 176 -16.27 40.59 -1.26
CA VAL A 176 -15.60 41.72 -0.61
C VAL A 176 -16.50 42.96 -0.71
N THR A 177 -17.03 43.38 0.41
CA THR A 177 -17.91 44.57 0.51
C THR A 177 -17.26 45.74 1.29
N SER A 178 -16.11 45.49 1.89
CA SER A 178 -15.35 46.47 2.67
C SER A 178 -13.84 46.22 2.53
N ARG A 179 -13.03 47.07 3.12
CA ARG A 179 -11.57 46.88 3.21
C ARG A 179 -11.14 46.11 4.47
N ALA A 180 -12.09 45.41 5.12
CA ALA A 180 -11.73 44.51 6.19
C ALA A 180 -10.86 43.35 5.68
N PRO A 181 -10.02 42.75 6.53
CA PRO A 181 -9.21 41.62 6.15
C PRO A 181 -10.08 40.45 5.63
N ILE A 182 -9.59 39.79 4.60
CA ILE A 182 -10.20 38.58 3.99
C ILE A 182 -9.37 37.38 4.40
N THR A 183 -10.01 36.33 4.83
CA THR A 183 -9.37 35.05 5.07
C THR A 183 -9.46 34.20 3.81
N GLY A 184 -8.30 33.85 3.25
CA GLY A 184 -8.18 32.85 2.18
C GLY A 184 -7.66 31.55 2.74
N GLN A 185 -8.34 30.45 2.45
CA GLN A 185 -7.86 29.09 2.75
C GLN A 185 -7.48 28.41 1.44
N PHE A 186 -6.31 27.81 1.40
CA PHE A 186 -5.73 27.16 0.23
C PHE A 186 -5.30 25.76 0.58
N HIS A 187 -5.87 24.78 -0.13
CA HIS A 187 -5.51 23.38 0.03
C HIS A 187 -4.43 23.01 -0.98
N VAL A 188 -3.42 22.28 -0.51
CA VAL A 188 -2.31 21.84 -1.33
C VAL A 188 -2.24 20.32 -1.30
N ALA A 189 -2.24 19.72 -2.49
CA ALA A 189 -1.99 18.33 -2.74
C ALA A 189 -0.77 18.17 -3.66
N ASP A 190 -0.36 16.93 -3.91
CA ASP A 190 0.60 16.61 -4.96
C ASP A 190 -0.08 15.91 -6.16
N THR A 191 0.67 15.71 -7.23
CA THR A 191 0.19 15.04 -8.46
C THR A 191 -0.22 13.58 -8.26
N ARG A 192 0.08 12.96 -7.11
CA ARG A 192 -0.37 11.61 -6.71
C ARG A 192 -1.71 11.65 -5.97
N GLY A 193 -2.20 12.84 -5.62
CA GLY A 193 -3.41 13.04 -4.82
C GLY A 193 -3.19 12.98 -3.31
N TYR A 194 -1.93 12.98 -2.84
CA TYR A 194 -1.64 13.11 -1.42
C TYR A 194 -1.80 14.54 -0.95
N VAL A 195 -2.39 14.73 0.20
CA VAL A 195 -2.42 16.02 0.90
C VAL A 195 -1.01 16.39 1.33
N VAL A 196 -0.58 17.64 1.11
CA VAL A 196 0.80 18.03 1.43
C VAL A 196 0.83 19.05 2.57
N ARG A 197 1.47 18.66 3.69
CA ARG A 197 1.73 19.53 4.84
C ARG A 197 3.07 20.24 4.72
N ASP A 198 3.27 21.26 5.50
CA ASP A 198 4.52 22.05 5.58
C ASP A 198 4.90 22.80 4.29
N VAL A 199 3.94 22.97 3.38
CA VAL A 199 4.11 23.77 2.16
C VAL A 199 4.01 25.25 2.50
N LEU A 200 4.91 26.06 1.99
CA LEU A 200 4.84 27.52 2.10
C LEU A 200 3.91 28.08 1.02
N VAL A 201 2.80 28.67 1.47
CA VAL A 201 1.81 29.31 0.62
C VAL A 201 1.91 30.84 0.74
N LYS A 202 2.05 31.53 -0.38
CA LYS A 202 2.05 32.99 -0.48
C LYS A 202 0.97 33.47 -1.42
N VAL A 203 0.25 34.50 -1.01
CA VAL A 203 -0.81 35.13 -1.79
C VAL A 203 -0.39 36.57 -2.13
N THR A 204 -0.59 36.96 -3.38
CA THR A 204 -0.30 38.32 -3.84
C THR A 204 -1.49 38.85 -4.64
N GLY A 205 -2.04 39.97 -4.26
CA GLY A 205 -3.14 40.63 -5.00
C GLY A 205 -2.68 41.17 -6.34
N LEU A 206 -3.58 41.19 -7.31
CA LEU A 206 -3.37 41.79 -8.61
C LEU A 206 -4.54 42.79 -8.91
N PRO A 207 -4.26 44.04 -9.16
CA PRO A 207 -2.94 44.73 -9.08
C PRO A 207 -2.32 44.67 -7.68
N TYR A 208 -1.02 44.67 -7.60
CA TYR A 208 -0.27 44.61 -6.34
C TYR A 208 -0.67 45.67 -5.31
N SER A 209 -1.21 46.78 -5.78
CA SER A 209 -1.69 47.88 -4.95
C SER A 209 -3.04 47.62 -4.27
N TRP A 210 -3.78 46.61 -4.63
CA TRP A 210 -5.14 46.38 -4.11
C TRP A 210 -5.20 45.52 -2.85
N ALA A 211 -4.32 44.55 -2.71
CA ALA A 211 -4.27 43.69 -1.54
C ALA A 211 -2.88 43.13 -1.32
N GLN A 212 -2.53 42.91 -0.05
CA GLN A 212 -1.25 42.35 0.33
C GLN A 212 -1.45 41.19 1.32
N SER A 213 -0.67 40.13 1.15
CA SER A 213 -0.36 39.18 2.21
C SER A 213 1.14 39.27 2.49
N ARG A 214 1.49 39.56 3.74
CA ARG A 214 2.87 39.92 4.11
C ARG A 214 3.78 38.70 4.30
N THR A 215 3.22 37.57 4.67
CA THR A 215 3.98 36.38 5.08
C THR A 215 3.58 35.14 4.29
N GLU A 216 4.53 34.23 4.12
CA GLU A 216 4.22 32.87 3.71
C GLU A 216 3.64 32.12 4.91
N VAL A 217 2.63 31.28 4.65
CA VAL A 217 1.96 30.48 5.68
C VAL A 217 2.14 28.99 5.34
N ARG A 218 2.45 28.18 6.33
CA ARG A 218 2.59 26.73 6.14
C ARG A 218 1.23 26.05 6.10
N THR A 219 1.10 25.01 5.27
CA THR A 219 -0.04 24.10 5.33
C THR A 219 0.04 23.23 6.58
N GLY A 220 -1.13 23.01 7.21
CA GLY A 220 -1.28 22.06 8.31
C GLY A 220 -1.23 20.61 7.84
N GLN A 221 -1.46 19.68 8.76
CA GLN A 221 -1.50 18.24 8.46
C GLN A 221 -2.57 17.88 7.41
N ASP A 222 -3.66 18.64 7.38
CA ASP A 222 -4.78 18.53 6.44
C ASP A 222 -4.54 19.23 5.09
N GLY A 223 -3.33 19.74 4.86
CA GLY A 223 -2.93 20.45 3.63
C GLY A 223 -3.49 21.86 3.47
N TRP A 224 -4.25 22.37 4.44
CA TRP A 224 -4.80 23.73 4.36
C TRP A 224 -3.84 24.76 4.94
N ALA A 225 -3.68 25.87 4.23
CA ALA A 225 -3.04 27.10 4.72
C ALA A 225 -4.09 28.21 4.81
N THR A 226 -4.16 28.88 5.97
CA THR A 226 -5.07 30.02 6.18
C THR A 226 -4.28 31.32 6.12
N VAL A 227 -4.53 32.12 5.09
CA VAL A 227 -3.81 33.38 4.80
C VAL A 227 -4.73 34.57 5.00
N THR A 228 -4.29 35.53 5.80
CA THR A 228 -4.97 36.83 5.91
C THR A 228 -4.52 37.76 4.78
N ILE A 229 -5.48 38.23 4.01
CA ILE A 229 -5.30 39.12 2.88
C ILE A 229 -5.86 40.50 3.29
N THR A 230 -5.03 41.51 3.31
CA THR A 230 -5.45 42.87 3.72
C THR A 230 -5.66 43.74 2.49
N PRO A 231 -6.91 44.11 2.16
CA PRO A 231 -7.20 45.06 1.11
C PRO A 231 -6.60 46.42 1.45
N THR A 232 -6.11 47.10 0.43
CA THR A 232 -5.54 48.47 0.56
C THR A 232 -6.58 49.53 0.25
N VAL A 233 -6.24 50.81 0.52
CA VAL A 233 -7.08 51.96 0.16
C VAL A 233 -7.32 52.09 -1.35
N ASN A 234 -6.42 51.55 -2.17
CA ASN A 234 -6.51 51.57 -3.63
C ASN A 234 -7.49 50.52 -4.21
N MET A 235 -7.98 49.59 -3.39
CA MET A 235 -8.96 48.63 -3.88
C MET A 235 -10.33 49.29 -4.08
N PRO A 236 -10.92 49.24 -5.31
CA PRO A 236 -12.21 49.84 -5.57
C PRO A 236 -13.31 49.05 -4.86
N LEU A 237 -14.19 49.76 -4.15
CA LEU A 237 -15.42 49.19 -3.59
C LEU A 237 -16.64 49.74 -4.38
N GLY A 238 -17.73 49.00 -4.38
CA GLY A 238 -18.98 49.37 -5.05
C GLY A 238 -18.97 49.24 -6.58
N LYS A 239 -17.90 48.74 -7.17
CA LYS A 239 -17.82 48.41 -8.59
C LYS A 239 -17.90 46.90 -8.74
N ARG A 240 -18.59 46.38 -9.78
CA ARG A 240 -18.58 44.98 -10.15
C ARG A 240 -17.18 44.58 -10.66
N ALA A 241 -16.29 44.27 -9.75
CA ALA A 241 -14.90 43.90 -10.02
C ALA A 241 -14.55 42.60 -9.30
N ALA A 242 -13.42 42.02 -9.63
CA ALA A 242 -12.87 40.88 -8.93
C ALA A 242 -11.48 41.23 -8.38
N LEU A 243 -11.23 40.90 -7.13
CA LEU A 243 -9.88 40.86 -6.59
C LEU A 243 -9.22 39.58 -7.09
N VAL A 244 -8.33 39.73 -8.06
CA VAL A 244 -7.53 38.58 -8.56
C VAL A 244 -6.31 38.44 -7.68
N MET A 245 -5.99 37.21 -7.36
CA MET A 245 -4.83 36.87 -6.53
C MET A 245 -3.98 35.82 -7.18
N PHE A 246 -2.69 36.00 -7.08
CA PHE A 246 -1.70 35.03 -7.48
C PHE A 246 -1.25 34.23 -6.24
N VAL A 247 -1.59 32.96 -6.20
CA VAL A 247 -1.24 32.05 -5.11
C VAL A 247 -0.06 31.20 -5.54
N ARG A 248 0.94 31.09 -4.69
CA ARG A 248 2.13 30.27 -4.89
C ARG A 248 2.27 29.30 -3.76
N ALA A 249 2.60 28.05 -4.09
CA ALA A 249 2.94 26.99 -3.15
C ALA A 249 4.34 26.45 -3.47
N ARG A 250 5.21 26.37 -2.47
CA ARG A 250 6.59 25.90 -2.62
C ARG A 250 7.06 25.08 -1.43
N VAL A 251 8.02 24.20 -1.65
CA VAL A 251 8.77 23.54 -0.58
C VAL A 251 9.79 24.54 -0.01
N GLU A 252 9.95 24.54 1.31
CA GLU A 252 10.96 25.37 1.97
C GLU A 252 12.37 25.05 1.46
N GLY A 253 13.21 26.07 1.32
CA GLY A 253 14.56 25.92 0.77
C GLY A 253 14.63 25.78 -0.76
N GLN A 254 13.51 25.49 -1.43
CA GLN A 254 13.48 25.40 -2.90
C GLN A 254 13.13 26.77 -3.53
N SER A 255 13.71 27.03 -4.70
CA SER A 255 13.36 28.22 -5.46
C SER A 255 11.93 28.15 -5.99
N LEU A 256 11.31 29.31 -6.23
CA LEU A 256 9.97 29.37 -6.84
C LEU A 256 9.93 28.82 -8.28
N LEU A 257 11.08 28.65 -8.89
CA LEU A 257 11.23 28.07 -10.24
C LEU A 257 11.57 26.58 -10.18
N ALA A 258 11.73 26.00 -8.98
CA ALA A 258 11.85 24.57 -8.83
C ALA A 258 10.62 23.89 -9.43
N GLY A 259 10.82 22.86 -10.24
CA GLY A 259 9.76 22.19 -10.99
C GLY A 259 8.64 21.58 -10.13
N SER A 260 8.89 21.43 -8.81
CA SER A 260 7.91 20.94 -7.82
C SER A 260 6.93 22.02 -7.33
N SER A 261 7.21 23.31 -7.52
CA SER A 261 6.34 24.42 -7.05
C SER A 261 5.06 24.55 -7.89
N SER A 262 3.99 25.08 -7.27
CA SER A 262 2.71 25.34 -7.95
C SER A 262 2.34 26.82 -7.90
N ARG A 263 1.57 27.25 -8.91
CA ARG A 263 1.03 28.60 -9.04
C ARG A 263 -0.40 28.54 -9.54
N ARG A 264 -1.28 29.37 -8.96
CA ARG A 264 -2.69 29.45 -9.35
C ARG A 264 -3.19 30.88 -9.27
N LEU A 265 -3.94 31.31 -10.28
CA LEU A 265 -4.76 32.51 -10.21
C LEU A 265 -6.11 32.16 -9.60
N VAL A 266 -6.53 32.93 -8.63
CA VAL A 266 -7.83 32.82 -7.97
C VAL A 266 -8.47 34.20 -7.88
N GLN A 267 -9.79 34.27 -7.75
CA GLN A 267 -10.50 35.52 -7.65
C GLN A 267 -11.62 35.49 -6.61
N VAL A 268 -11.88 36.65 -6.01
CA VAL A 268 -13.03 36.89 -5.15
C VAL A 268 -13.77 38.14 -5.65
N THR A 269 -15.09 38.08 -5.70
CA THR A 269 -15.93 39.17 -6.20
C THR A 269 -15.90 40.34 -5.24
N ILE A 270 -15.73 41.58 -5.77
CA ILE A 270 -15.89 42.86 -5.06
C ILE A 270 -17.30 43.38 -5.36
N ARG A 271 -17.99 43.85 -4.34
CA ARG A 271 -19.29 44.55 -4.46
C ARG A 271 -19.35 45.83 -3.68
#